data_d0c41a8ba6f45b117650f092ff9041ad
#
_entry.id   d0c41a8ba6f45b117650f092ff9041ad
#
_cell.length_a   1.000
_cell.length_b   1.000
_cell.length_c   1.000
_cell.angle_alpha   90.00
_cell.angle_beta   90.00
_cell.angle_gamma   90.00
#
_symmetry.space_group_name_H-M   'P 1'
#
loop_
_entity.id
_entity.type
_entity.pdbx_description
1 polymer ?
#
loop_
_entity_poly.entity_id
_entity_poly.type
_entity_poly.pdbx_seq_one_letter_code
_entity_poly.pdbx_strand_id
1 'polypeptide(L)'
;MITEHSQIEILCLVDQDINRIRRCERALKNRLMELSSNTGQFFRGNLKAGELLETETSLVVIGDVEKGARIISKGNVVILGDLHGSVTAGASGNEKTVIVALDMAPQQLKISEVQAVYPEKGKRLGKGPSIAYVENQGICVKNTKKNIFDLFKYN
;
A
#
# COMPACT_ATOMS: atom_id res chain seq x y z
N MET A 1 9.81 -4.64 9.56
CA MET A 1 8.94 -3.45 9.43
C MET A 1 9.71 -2.32 8.76
N ILE A 2 9.12 -1.68 7.78
CA ILE A 2 9.69 -0.48 7.18
C ILE A 2 9.69 0.61 8.24
N THR A 3 10.81 1.31 8.43
CA THR A 3 10.90 2.37 9.42
C THR A 3 10.02 3.54 9.03
N GLU A 4 9.68 4.39 10.01
CA GLU A 4 8.92 5.61 9.77
C GLU A 4 9.57 6.47 8.69
N HIS A 5 10.89 6.60 8.73
CA HIS A 5 11.64 7.36 7.74
C HIS A 5 11.49 6.75 6.33
N SER A 6 11.51 5.43 6.23
CA SER A 6 11.32 4.73 4.96
C SER A 6 9.91 4.91 4.42
N GLN A 7 8.91 4.89 5.30
CA GLN A 7 7.52 5.13 4.93
C GLN A 7 7.34 6.54 4.37
N ILE A 8 7.96 7.52 4.99
CA ILE A 8 7.91 8.90 4.52
C ILE A 8 8.51 9.02 3.13
N GLU A 9 9.63 8.37 2.87
CA GLU A 9 10.26 8.40 1.56
C GLU A 9 9.41 7.74 0.49
N ILE A 10 8.84 6.58 0.78
CA ILE A 10 7.94 5.89 -0.14
C ILE A 10 6.74 6.78 -0.45
N LEU A 11 6.15 7.37 0.57
CA LEU A 11 4.99 8.22 0.42
C LEU A 11 5.31 9.53 -0.33
N CYS A 12 6.51 10.04 -0.14
CA CYS A 12 6.98 11.19 -0.91
C CYS A 12 7.01 10.86 -2.41
N LEU A 13 7.46 9.67 -2.76
CA LEU A 13 7.45 9.21 -4.14
C LEU A 13 6.03 9.02 -4.67
N VAL A 14 5.14 8.50 -3.85
CA VAL A 14 3.73 8.30 -4.21
C VAL A 14 3.06 9.63 -4.51
N ASP A 15 3.42 10.70 -3.80
CA ASP A 15 2.87 12.03 -4.01
C ASP A 15 3.43 12.74 -5.24
N GLN A 16 4.35 12.13 -5.95
CA GLN A 16 4.98 12.71 -7.12
C GLN A 16 4.38 12.14 -8.40
N ASP A 17 4.72 12.79 -9.53
CA ASP A 17 4.35 12.32 -10.85
C ASP A 17 4.80 10.86 -11.03
N ILE A 18 3.93 10.04 -11.57
CA ILE A 18 4.20 8.62 -11.86
C ILE A 18 5.47 8.45 -12.69
N ASN A 19 5.74 9.36 -13.62
CA ASN A 19 6.95 9.32 -14.42
C ASN A 19 8.21 9.49 -13.58
N ARG A 20 8.14 10.27 -12.53
CA ARG A 20 9.25 10.44 -11.59
C ARG A 20 9.45 9.17 -10.76
N ILE A 21 8.36 8.51 -10.39
CA ILE A 21 8.42 7.26 -9.65
C ILE A 21 9.17 6.22 -10.47
N ARG A 22 8.87 6.10 -11.75
CA ARG A 22 9.58 5.17 -12.64
C ARG A 22 11.07 5.45 -12.74
N ARG A 23 11.46 6.73 -12.79
CA ARG A 23 12.86 7.12 -12.83
C ARG A 23 13.57 6.85 -11.51
N CYS A 24 12.85 6.97 -10.41
CA CYS A 24 13.40 6.74 -9.08
C CYS A 24 13.28 5.29 -8.64
N GLU A 25 12.69 4.43 -9.46
CA GLU A 25 12.44 3.03 -9.12
C GLU A 25 13.70 2.30 -8.66
N ARG A 26 14.81 2.50 -9.37
CA ARG A 26 16.07 1.84 -9.01
C ARG A 26 16.61 2.35 -7.67
N ALA A 27 16.56 3.67 -7.45
CA ALA A 27 17.01 4.25 -6.19
C ALA A 27 16.13 3.80 -5.04
N LEU A 28 14.81 3.79 -5.26
CA LEU A 28 13.85 3.29 -4.27
C LEU A 28 14.09 1.82 -3.97
N LYS A 29 14.33 1.02 -4.99
CA LYS A 29 14.62 -0.40 -4.84
C LYS A 29 15.86 -0.61 -3.97
N ASN A 30 16.94 0.08 -4.29
CA ASN A 30 18.18 -0.06 -3.54
C ASN A 30 18.00 0.35 -2.08
N ARG A 31 17.29 1.45 -1.85
CA ARG A 31 17.06 1.92 -0.49
C ARG A 31 16.17 0.98 0.30
N LEU A 32 15.13 0.46 -0.32
CA LEU A 32 14.26 -0.51 0.34
C LEU A 32 14.99 -1.80 0.65
N MET A 33 15.89 -2.23 -0.22
CA MET A 33 16.69 -3.41 0.04
C MET A 33 17.64 -3.19 1.21
N GLU A 34 18.25 -2.02 1.32
CA GLU A 34 19.11 -1.68 2.45
C GLU A 34 18.33 -1.66 3.76
N LEU A 35 17.14 -1.06 3.74
CA LEU A 35 16.32 -0.91 4.93
C LEU A 35 15.57 -2.18 5.29
N SER A 36 15.32 -3.04 4.34
CA SER A 36 14.42 -4.17 4.50
C SER A 36 15.11 -5.52 4.42
N SER A 37 16.42 -5.58 4.51
CA SER A 37 17.10 -6.89 4.55
C SER A 37 16.49 -7.80 5.62
N ASN A 38 15.89 -7.22 6.68
CA ASN A 38 15.22 -7.95 7.73
C ASN A 38 13.81 -7.43 8.05
N THR A 39 13.34 -6.37 7.39
CA THR A 39 12.13 -5.67 7.84
C THR A 39 11.09 -5.43 6.74
N GLY A 40 11.37 -5.78 5.50
CA GLY A 40 10.42 -5.58 4.43
C GLY A 40 10.78 -6.38 3.19
N GLN A 41 9.84 -6.48 2.28
CA GLN A 41 10.02 -7.15 1.00
C GLN A 41 9.47 -6.26 -0.09
N PHE A 42 9.90 -6.54 -1.33
CA PHE A 42 9.23 -5.90 -2.41
C PHE A 42 9.08 -6.81 -3.62
N PHE A 43 8.04 -6.54 -4.38
CA PHE A 43 7.63 -7.34 -5.52
C PHE A 43 7.51 -6.41 -6.72
N ARG A 44 8.15 -6.78 -7.82
CA ARG A 44 8.08 -6.02 -9.04
C ARG A 44 7.29 -6.80 -10.08
N GLY A 45 6.22 -6.20 -10.57
CA GLY A 45 5.36 -6.79 -11.57
C GLY A 45 3.90 -6.63 -11.19
N ASN A 46 3.02 -7.05 -12.07
CA ASN A 46 1.59 -7.01 -11.83
C ASN A 46 1.13 -8.32 -11.20
N LEU A 47 0.24 -8.19 -10.22
CA LEU A 47 -0.39 -9.35 -9.60
C LEU A 47 -1.71 -9.58 -10.33
N LYS A 48 -1.86 -10.76 -10.91
CA LYS A 48 -2.99 -11.09 -11.77
C LYS A 48 -4.10 -11.81 -11.01
N ALA A 49 -5.29 -11.80 -11.58
CA ALA A 49 -6.44 -12.49 -11.01
C ALA A 49 -6.08 -13.94 -10.66
N GLY A 50 -6.48 -14.36 -9.47
CA GLY A 50 -6.19 -15.71 -8.96
C GLY A 50 -4.86 -15.85 -8.27
N GLU A 51 -3.98 -14.85 -8.35
CA GLU A 51 -2.69 -14.89 -7.67
C GLU A 51 -2.80 -14.40 -6.23
N LEU A 52 -2.02 -15.02 -5.35
CA LEU A 52 -1.94 -14.66 -3.94
C LEU A 52 -0.48 -14.39 -3.59
N LEU A 53 -0.23 -13.25 -2.98
CA LEU A 53 1.09 -12.88 -2.49
C LEU A 53 1.01 -12.71 -0.97
N GLU A 54 1.76 -13.53 -0.23
CA GLU A 54 1.82 -13.44 1.22
C GLU A 54 3.22 -13.05 1.67
N THR A 55 3.30 -12.15 2.65
CA THR A 55 4.58 -11.73 3.22
C THR A 55 4.49 -11.63 4.72
N GLU A 56 5.59 -11.96 5.39
CA GLU A 56 5.71 -11.85 6.84
C GLU A 56 6.04 -10.43 7.28
N THR A 57 6.56 -9.62 6.36
CA THR A 57 6.99 -8.25 6.62
C THR A 57 6.25 -7.29 5.71
N SER A 58 6.50 -5.99 5.88
CA SER A 58 5.92 -4.99 5.00
C SER A 58 6.29 -5.27 3.55
N LEU A 59 5.39 -4.93 2.65
CA LEU A 59 5.50 -5.23 1.23
C LEU A 59 5.35 -3.96 0.40
N VAL A 60 6.22 -3.81 -0.59
CA VAL A 60 6.06 -2.78 -1.62
C VAL A 60 5.88 -3.50 -2.96
N VAL A 61 4.79 -3.21 -3.64
CA VAL A 61 4.52 -3.73 -4.98
C VAL A 61 4.79 -2.62 -5.98
N ILE A 62 5.67 -2.88 -6.93
CA ILE A 62 5.93 -1.96 -8.03
C ILE A 62 5.20 -2.51 -9.25
N GLY A 63 3.95 -2.10 -9.40
CA GLY A 63 3.06 -2.60 -10.43
C GLY A 63 1.61 -2.52 -9.96
N ASP A 64 0.72 -3.13 -10.73
CA ASP A 64 -0.71 -3.11 -10.44
C ASP A 64 -1.16 -4.41 -9.78
N VAL A 65 -2.21 -4.30 -8.97
CA VAL A 65 -2.87 -5.47 -8.37
C VAL A 65 -4.23 -5.58 -9.05
N GLU A 66 -4.38 -6.59 -9.90
CA GLU A 66 -5.58 -6.75 -10.71
C GLU A 66 -6.75 -7.28 -9.88
N LYS A 67 -7.95 -7.06 -10.39
CA LYS A 67 -9.15 -7.60 -9.81
C LYS A 67 -9.03 -9.12 -9.69
N GLY A 68 -9.35 -9.66 -8.52
CA GLY A 68 -9.20 -11.09 -8.26
C GLY A 68 -7.86 -11.49 -7.69
N ALA A 69 -6.88 -10.59 -7.66
CA ALA A 69 -5.60 -10.83 -6.99
C ALA A 69 -5.72 -10.52 -5.50
N ARG A 70 -4.89 -11.16 -4.69
CA ARG A 70 -4.92 -10.98 -3.24
C ARG A 70 -3.51 -10.78 -2.68
N ILE A 71 -3.41 -9.90 -1.72
CA ILE A 71 -2.18 -9.66 -0.97
C ILE A 71 -2.48 -9.82 0.51
N ILE A 72 -1.64 -10.57 1.22
CA ILE A 72 -1.72 -10.70 2.67
C ILE A 72 -0.34 -10.41 3.24
N SER A 73 -0.25 -9.39 4.07
CA SER A 73 1.01 -8.99 4.70
C SER A 73 0.81 -8.79 6.20
N LYS A 74 1.78 -9.17 6.99
CA LYS A 74 1.76 -8.86 8.43
C LYS A 74 2.19 -7.44 8.72
N GLY A 75 2.80 -6.75 7.75
CA GLY A 75 3.20 -5.36 7.87
C GLY A 75 2.35 -4.45 7.02
N ASN A 76 2.94 -3.31 6.62
CA ASN A 76 2.30 -2.37 5.72
C ASN A 76 2.34 -2.86 4.28
N VAL A 77 1.41 -2.38 3.47
CA VAL A 77 1.39 -2.68 2.03
C VAL A 77 1.38 -1.36 1.26
N VAL A 78 2.35 -1.20 0.38
CA VAL A 78 2.45 -0.03 -0.50
C VAL A 78 2.40 -0.54 -1.94
N ILE A 79 1.44 -0.04 -2.71
CA ILE A 79 1.26 -0.42 -4.11
C ILE A 79 1.57 0.79 -4.97
N LEU A 80 2.68 0.74 -5.67
CA LEU A 80 3.07 1.79 -6.60
C LEU A 80 2.46 1.49 -7.97
N GLY A 81 1.14 1.56 -8.00
CA GLY A 81 0.31 1.25 -9.15
C GLY A 81 -1.16 1.29 -8.76
N ASP A 82 -1.98 0.69 -9.62
CA ASP A 82 -3.43 0.64 -9.40
C ASP A 82 -3.80 -0.57 -8.57
N LEU A 83 -4.62 -0.34 -7.54
CA LEU A 83 -5.15 -1.43 -6.72
C LEU A 83 -6.60 -1.69 -7.11
N HIS A 84 -6.84 -2.86 -7.69
CA HIS A 84 -8.18 -3.33 -8.04
C HIS A 84 -8.57 -4.63 -7.33
N GLY A 85 -7.61 -5.28 -6.68
CA GLY A 85 -7.84 -6.55 -5.98
C GLY A 85 -8.12 -6.36 -4.51
N SER A 86 -7.71 -7.34 -3.72
CA SER A 86 -7.92 -7.35 -2.26
C SER A 86 -6.59 -7.31 -1.54
N VAL A 87 -6.52 -6.54 -0.47
CA VAL A 87 -5.29 -6.40 0.32
C VAL A 87 -5.60 -6.53 1.80
N THR A 88 -4.77 -7.31 2.49
CA THR A 88 -4.75 -7.41 3.95
C THR A 88 -3.40 -6.95 4.45
N ALA A 89 -3.39 -5.91 5.28
CA ALA A 89 -2.21 -5.46 6.00
C ALA A 89 -2.36 -5.78 7.48
N GLY A 90 -1.25 -5.84 8.19
CA GLY A 90 -1.29 -6.12 9.63
C GLY A 90 -1.95 -7.43 9.98
N ALA A 91 -1.74 -8.46 9.17
CA ALA A 91 -2.45 -9.74 9.32
C ALA A 91 -2.21 -10.43 10.66
N SER A 92 -1.15 -10.07 11.36
CA SER A 92 -0.85 -10.61 12.69
C SER A 92 -1.54 -9.86 13.84
N GLY A 93 -2.34 -8.85 13.52
CA GLY A 93 -3.09 -8.08 14.52
C GLY A 93 -2.66 -6.63 14.70
N ASN A 94 -1.82 -6.11 13.83
CA ASN A 94 -1.34 -4.73 13.95
C ASN A 94 -2.26 -3.75 13.22
N GLU A 95 -3.12 -3.06 13.98
CA GLU A 95 -4.05 -2.06 13.42
C GLU A 95 -3.38 -0.74 13.02
N LYS A 96 -2.10 -0.58 13.33
CA LYS A 96 -1.35 0.65 12.97
C LYS A 96 -0.75 0.57 11.57
N THR A 97 -0.90 -0.56 10.88
CA THR A 97 -0.41 -0.69 9.52
C THR A 97 -1.30 0.09 8.56
N VAL A 98 -0.75 0.40 7.41
CA VAL A 98 -1.44 1.17 6.38
C VAL A 98 -1.36 0.47 5.03
N ILE A 99 -2.29 0.82 4.16
CA ILE A 99 -2.30 0.38 2.77
C ILE A 99 -2.26 1.63 1.90
N VAL A 100 -1.28 1.71 1.02
CA VAL A 100 -1.10 2.85 0.11
C VAL A 100 -1.19 2.35 -1.32
N ALA A 101 -1.86 3.10 -2.18
CA ALA A 101 -1.90 2.81 -3.62
C ALA A 101 -1.93 4.12 -4.40
N LEU A 102 -1.40 4.10 -5.61
CA LEU A 102 -1.43 5.29 -6.49
C LEU A 102 -2.84 5.53 -7.02
N ASP A 103 -3.62 4.49 -7.20
CA ASP A 103 -5.03 4.59 -7.53
C ASP A 103 -5.76 3.50 -6.76
N MET A 104 -6.71 3.90 -5.93
CA MET A 104 -7.34 2.96 -5.00
C MET A 104 -8.78 2.67 -5.40
N ALA A 105 -9.00 1.51 -6.00
CA ALA A 105 -10.31 1.02 -6.36
C ALA A 105 -10.42 -0.48 -6.01
N PRO A 106 -10.19 -0.85 -4.73
CA PRO A 106 -10.06 -2.24 -4.33
C PRO A 106 -11.41 -2.95 -4.24
N GLN A 107 -11.35 -4.28 -4.27
CA GLN A 107 -12.50 -5.11 -3.95
C GLN A 107 -12.69 -5.20 -2.43
N GLN A 108 -11.59 -5.32 -1.70
CA GLN A 108 -11.62 -5.41 -0.25
C GLN A 108 -10.32 -4.88 0.34
N LEU A 109 -10.43 -4.15 1.43
CA LEU A 109 -9.31 -3.76 2.26
C LEU A 109 -9.50 -4.35 3.64
N LYS A 110 -8.43 -4.89 4.20
CA LYS A 110 -8.43 -5.41 5.57
C LYS A 110 -7.16 -4.95 6.25
N ILE A 111 -7.30 -4.43 7.45
CA ILE A 111 -6.16 -4.06 8.30
C ILE A 111 -6.41 -4.72 9.64
N SER A 112 -5.55 -5.69 9.99
CA SER A 112 -5.76 -6.55 11.16
C SER A 112 -7.13 -7.26 11.03
N GLU A 113 -8.03 -7.06 11.94
CA GLU A 113 -9.37 -7.64 11.92
C GLU A 113 -10.42 -6.70 11.31
N VAL A 114 -10.05 -5.47 11.01
CA VAL A 114 -10.97 -4.46 10.47
C VAL A 114 -11.01 -4.58 8.96
N GLN A 115 -12.20 -4.77 8.40
CA GLN A 115 -12.32 -4.94 6.96
C GLN A 115 -13.39 -4.02 6.36
N ALA A 116 -13.21 -3.70 5.10
CA ALA A 116 -14.16 -2.97 4.30
C ALA A 116 -14.26 -3.64 2.93
N VAL A 117 -15.48 -3.95 2.52
CA VAL A 117 -15.77 -4.58 1.24
C VAL A 117 -16.44 -3.54 0.36
N TYR A 118 -15.95 -3.41 -0.86
CA TYR A 118 -16.47 -2.42 -1.79
C TYR A 118 -17.25 -3.12 -2.91
N PRO A 119 -18.38 -2.54 -3.32
CA PRO A 119 -19.21 -3.17 -4.36
C PRO A 119 -18.46 -3.33 -5.67
N GLU A 120 -18.86 -4.37 -6.42
CA GLU A 120 -18.17 -4.81 -7.63
C GLU A 120 -17.90 -3.76 -8.70
N LYS A 121 -18.62 -2.69 -8.72
CA LYS A 121 -18.45 -1.67 -9.75
C LYS A 121 -17.28 -0.72 -9.50
N GLY A 122 -16.33 -1.16 -8.72
CA GLY A 122 -15.07 -0.47 -8.60
C GLY A 122 -15.22 1.00 -8.30
N LYS A 123 -15.94 1.33 -7.23
CA LYS A 123 -16.04 2.70 -6.83
C LYS A 123 -14.64 3.17 -6.44
N ARG A 124 -14.09 4.02 -7.29
CA ARG A 124 -12.81 4.63 -7.04
C ARG A 124 -12.88 5.39 -5.72
N LEU A 125 -12.00 5.08 -4.81
CA LEU A 125 -11.95 5.73 -3.49
C LEU A 125 -11.19 7.06 -3.56
N GLY A 126 -11.21 7.72 -4.70
CA GLY A 126 -10.53 8.97 -4.94
C GLY A 126 -9.56 8.86 -6.10
N LYS A 127 -9.24 9.98 -6.74
CA LYS A 127 -8.25 10.06 -7.79
C LYS A 127 -6.87 10.29 -7.20
N GLY A 128 -5.89 9.54 -7.67
CA GLY A 128 -4.51 9.71 -7.27
C GLY A 128 -4.15 8.95 -6.01
N PRO A 129 -2.97 9.23 -5.46
CA PRO A 129 -2.46 8.47 -4.32
C PRO A 129 -3.38 8.54 -3.11
N SER A 130 -3.62 7.40 -2.51
CA SER A 130 -4.51 7.29 -1.36
C SER A 130 -3.89 6.37 -0.31
N ILE A 131 -4.24 6.63 0.94
CA ILE A 131 -3.80 5.82 2.06
C ILE A 131 -5.02 5.34 2.85
N ALA A 132 -5.03 4.05 3.15
CA ALA A 132 -6.05 3.42 3.98
C ALA A 132 -5.47 3.11 5.35
N TYR A 133 -6.22 3.40 6.40
CA TYR A 133 -5.80 3.18 7.78
C TYR A 133 -7.02 2.95 8.65
N VAL A 134 -6.80 2.45 9.86
CA VAL A 134 -7.89 2.20 10.81
C VAL A 134 -8.11 3.43 11.68
N GLU A 135 -9.34 3.88 11.75
CA GLU A 135 -9.76 4.93 12.65
C GLU A 135 -11.18 4.61 13.14
N ASN A 136 -11.40 4.69 14.44
CA ASN A 136 -12.71 4.39 15.07
C ASN A 136 -13.26 3.02 14.65
N GLN A 137 -12.40 2.01 14.61
CA GLN A 137 -12.78 0.63 14.29
C GLN A 137 -13.28 0.44 12.86
N GLY A 138 -12.97 1.37 11.98
CA GLY A 138 -13.30 1.29 10.57
C GLY A 138 -12.10 1.63 9.71
N ILE A 139 -12.17 1.27 8.44
CA ILE A 139 -11.13 1.64 7.49
C ILE A 139 -11.48 2.99 6.87
N CYS A 140 -10.57 3.94 7.02
CA CYS A 140 -10.67 5.26 6.42
C CYS A 140 -9.68 5.36 5.27
N VAL A 141 -10.11 5.94 4.16
CA VAL A 141 -9.25 6.17 3.00
C VAL A 141 -9.16 7.65 2.76
N LYS A 142 -7.93 8.16 2.72
CA LYS A 142 -7.69 9.57 2.41
C LYS A 142 -6.90 9.70 1.13
N ASN A 143 -7.36 10.62 0.29
CA ASN A 143 -6.64 10.99 -0.91
C ASN A 143 -5.56 12.01 -0.52
N THR A 144 -4.35 11.80 -0.99
CA THR A 144 -3.17 12.52 -0.51
C THR A 144 -2.64 13.53 -1.50
N LYS A 145 -3.50 14.24 -2.19
CA LYS A 145 -3.07 15.21 -3.21
C LYS A 145 -2.13 16.30 -2.70
N LYS A 146 -2.15 16.60 -1.41
CA LYS A 146 -1.37 17.72 -0.90
C LYS A 146 -0.35 17.40 0.17
N ASN A 147 -0.57 16.43 1.05
CA ASN A 147 0.35 16.18 2.15
C ASN A 147 0.24 14.79 2.72
N ILE A 148 0.80 13.84 2.00
CA ILE A 148 0.99 12.49 2.52
C ILE A 148 1.76 12.54 3.83
N PHE A 149 2.74 13.45 3.93
CA PHE A 149 3.55 13.61 5.13
C PHE A 149 2.75 13.95 6.37
N ASP A 150 1.68 14.73 6.23
CA ASP A 150 0.89 15.14 7.38
C ASP A 150 0.17 13.97 8.04
N LEU A 151 -0.11 12.92 7.28
CA LEU A 151 -0.72 11.71 7.83
C LEU A 151 0.24 10.94 8.73
N PHE A 152 1.53 11.12 8.55
CA PHE A 152 2.56 10.40 9.31
C PHE A 152 3.16 11.22 10.45
N LYS A 153 3.00 12.53 10.43
CA LYS A 153 3.49 13.39 11.49
C LYS A 153 2.77 13.18 12.81
N TYR A 154 1.56 12.68 12.76
CA TYR A 154 0.70 12.53 13.93
C TYR A 154 0.54 11.10 14.43
N ASN A 155 1.30 10.20 13.83
CA ASN A 155 1.35 8.80 14.26
C ASN A 155 2.64 8.51 15.04
#